data_5173a334149ead3e54c989e2f285126a
#
_entry.id   5173a334149ead3e54c989e2f285126a
#
_cell.length_a   1.000
_cell.length_b   1.000
_cell.length_c   1.000
_cell.angle_alpha   90.00
_cell.angle_beta   90.00
_cell.angle_gamma   90.00
#
_symmetry.space_group_name_H-M   'P 1'
#
loop_
_entity.id
_entity.type
_entity.pdbx_description
1 polymer ?
#
loop_
_entity_poly.entity_id
_entity_poly.type
_entity_poly.pdbx_seq_one_letter_code
_entity_poly.pdbx_strand_id
1 'polypeptide(L)'
;AEDKKEVEFGEGEGIEDFDEEIMPITTGGYLYLSGTPFRAIASGEFIEEQIFNWTYSDEQRSKQEWDGANNPYAALPRMVMLTYQLPDAIREIAMQGEFDEFDLNIFFSAEGVGDKAKFKYEDEVQKWLDLIRGSFMPTSVDNLKLGAQKPPMPFSDVRLLNVLSHTFWFLPSVASCHAMCNLLKKKQNRFYHDYKVIVAAGSAAGIGVAALPPVLEGMDEPLKTKTITLSCGKLTTGVTIRPWTGILMLRNSSTPETYFQAAFRVQSPWTVRNPDGASPNQEQIIKEECY
;
A
#
# COMPACT_ATOMS: atom_id res chain seq x y z
N ALA A 1 -18.52 9.04 15.24
CA ALA A 1 -19.64 8.33 14.61
C ALA A 1 -19.48 8.23 13.09
N GLU A 2 -18.96 9.29 12.43
CA GLU A 2 -18.63 9.27 11.00
C GLU A 2 -17.39 8.42 10.70
N ASP A 3 -16.37 8.48 11.56
CA ASP A 3 -15.17 7.65 11.40
C ASP A 3 -15.47 6.13 11.49
N LYS A 4 -16.43 5.72 12.35
CA LYS A 4 -16.83 4.31 12.39
C LYS A 4 -17.57 3.85 11.15
N LYS A 5 -18.38 4.72 10.53
CA LYS A 5 -19.07 4.39 9.26
C LYS A 5 -18.10 4.27 8.07
N GLU A 6 -17.06 5.12 7.99
CA GLU A 6 -16.08 4.99 6.91
C GLU A 6 -15.15 3.78 7.06
N VAL A 7 -14.89 3.32 8.29
CA VAL A 7 -14.17 2.05 8.53
C VAL A 7 -15.03 0.84 8.12
N GLU A 8 -16.34 0.89 8.32
CA GLU A 8 -17.27 -0.15 7.84
C GLU A 8 -17.43 -0.14 6.30
N PHE A 9 -17.34 1.01 5.64
CA PHE A 9 -17.38 1.07 4.17
C PHE A 9 -16.11 0.53 3.49
N GLY A 10 -15.00 0.42 4.20
CA GLY A 10 -13.78 -0.24 3.70
C GLY A 10 -13.82 -1.77 3.76
N GLU A 11 -14.71 -2.34 4.55
CA GLU A 11 -14.84 -3.78 4.73
C GLU A 11 -16.00 -4.41 3.94
N GLY A 12 -16.82 -3.65 3.22
CA GLY A 12 -18.09 -4.17 2.80
C GLY A 12 -18.75 -3.65 1.54
N GLU A 13 -18.02 -3.13 0.56
CA GLU A 13 -18.53 -3.32 -0.80
C GLU A 13 -18.16 -4.75 -1.25
N GLY A 14 -18.65 -5.72 -0.48
CA GLY A 14 -19.02 -6.98 -1.04
C GLY A 14 -19.95 -6.66 -2.20
N ILE A 15 -19.73 -7.24 -3.35
CA ILE A 15 -20.71 -7.46 -4.38
C ILE A 15 -21.99 -7.69 -3.59
N GLU A 16 -22.93 -6.68 -3.62
CA GLU A 16 -24.31 -6.93 -3.20
C GLU A 16 -24.66 -8.24 -3.88
N ASP A 17 -25.08 -9.22 -3.13
CA ASP A 17 -25.56 -10.47 -3.69
C ASP A 17 -26.47 -10.07 -4.82
N PHE A 18 -26.03 -10.28 -6.05
CA PHE A 18 -26.83 -10.02 -7.22
C PHE A 18 -28.00 -10.98 -7.07
N ASP A 19 -29.07 -10.47 -6.49
CA ASP A 19 -30.29 -11.21 -6.31
C ASP A 19 -30.77 -11.57 -7.72
N GLU A 20 -30.67 -12.85 -8.08
CA GLU A 20 -31.08 -13.35 -9.40
C GLU A 20 -32.55 -12.99 -9.72
N GLU A 21 -33.36 -12.66 -8.68
CA GLU A 21 -34.70 -12.17 -8.82
C GLU A 21 -34.77 -10.72 -9.39
N ILE A 22 -33.71 -9.92 -9.19
CA ILE A 22 -33.69 -8.52 -9.63
C ILE A 22 -33.24 -8.39 -11.09
N MET A 23 -32.29 -9.22 -11.54
CA MET A 23 -31.86 -9.28 -12.94
C MET A 23 -31.57 -10.72 -13.38
N PRO A 24 -32.59 -11.48 -13.85
CA PRO A 24 -32.40 -12.82 -14.33
C PRO A 24 -31.58 -12.80 -15.64
N ILE A 25 -30.28 -13.06 -15.54
CA ILE A 25 -29.41 -13.25 -16.69
C ILE A 25 -29.40 -14.73 -17.03
N THR A 26 -30.03 -15.10 -18.14
CA THR A 26 -29.93 -16.47 -18.67
C THR A 26 -28.60 -16.62 -19.41
N THR A 27 -27.73 -17.45 -18.87
CA THR A 27 -26.40 -17.73 -19.45
C THR A 27 -26.07 -19.22 -19.38
N GLY A 28 -25.20 -19.67 -20.30
CA GLY A 28 -24.69 -21.04 -20.29
C GLY A 28 -23.59 -21.32 -19.28
N GLY A 29 -23.07 -20.29 -18.60
CA GLY A 29 -22.04 -20.41 -17.58
C GLY A 29 -21.68 -19.07 -16.95
N TYR A 30 -21.10 -19.12 -15.75
CA TYR A 30 -20.63 -17.96 -15.01
C TYR A 30 -19.13 -18.08 -14.79
N LEU A 31 -18.38 -16.99 -14.98
CA LEU A 31 -16.98 -16.87 -14.65
C LEU A 31 -16.81 -15.82 -13.55
N TYR A 32 -16.36 -16.26 -12.39
CA TYR A 32 -16.06 -15.40 -11.26
C TYR A 32 -14.55 -15.11 -11.22
N LEU A 33 -14.16 -13.85 -11.14
CA LEU A 33 -12.78 -13.42 -11.07
C LEU A 33 -12.55 -12.67 -9.76
N SER A 34 -11.61 -13.13 -8.95
CA SER A 34 -11.24 -12.48 -7.69
C SER A 34 -9.73 -12.53 -7.48
N GLY A 35 -9.13 -11.42 -7.07
CA GLY A 35 -7.75 -11.36 -6.60
C GLY A 35 -7.58 -11.80 -5.14
N THR A 36 -8.69 -11.90 -4.38
CA THR A 36 -8.72 -12.29 -2.96
C THR A 36 -9.89 -13.24 -2.69
N PRO A 37 -9.83 -14.49 -3.17
CA PRO A 37 -10.97 -15.40 -3.17
C PRO A 37 -11.23 -16.09 -1.81
N PHE A 38 -10.66 -15.60 -0.72
CA PHE A 38 -10.65 -16.28 0.58
C PHE A 38 -12.03 -16.59 1.11
N ARG A 39 -13.01 -15.69 0.97
CA ARG A 39 -14.40 -15.92 1.41
C ARG A 39 -15.10 -16.98 0.57
N ALA A 40 -15.00 -16.88 -0.76
CA ALA A 40 -15.63 -17.83 -1.67
C ALA A 40 -15.09 -19.25 -1.50
N ILE A 41 -13.78 -19.39 -1.22
CA ILE A 41 -13.17 -20.67 -0.90
C ILE A 41 -13.64 -21.17 0.48
N ALA A 42 -13.68 -20.29 1.49
CA ALA A 42 -14.08 -20.65 2.84
C ALA A 42 -15.56 -21.02 2.97
N SER A 43 -16.44 -20.41 2.14
CA SER A 43 -17.87 -20.73 2.12
C SER A 43 -18.20 -22.09 1.51
N GLY A 44 -17.25 -22.68 0.77
CA GLY A 44 -17.47 -23.96 0.06
C GLY A 44 -18.42 -23.82 -1.14
N GLU A 45 -18.64 -22.61 -1.62
CA GLU A 45 -19.50 -22.31 -2.79
C GLU A 45 -18.97 -22.96 -4.07
N PHE A 46 -17.65 -23.12 -4.17
CA PHE A 46 -16.98 -23.75 -5.32
C PHE A 46 -16.24 -25.02 -4.89
N ILE A 47 -16.31 -26.03 -5.70
CA ILE A 47 -15.48 -27.23 -5.56
C ILE A 47 -14.11 -27.00 -6.20
N GLU A 48 -13.08 -27.68 -5.72
CA GLU A 48 -11.69 -27.46 -6.13
C GLU A 48 -11.48 -27.57 -7.65
N GLU A 49 -12.19 -28.48 -8.31
CA GLU A 49 -12.12 -28.70 -9.75
C GLU A 49 -12.71 -27.55 -10.60
N GLN A 50 -13.49 -26.65 -9.97
CA GLN A 50 -14.05 -25.47 -10.61
C GLN A 50 -13.18 -24.24 -10.42
N ILE A 51 -12.10 -24.33 -9.62
CA ILE A 51 -11.24 -23.21 -9.27
C ILE A 51 -9.94 -23.27 -10.08
N PHE A 52 -9.73 -22.30 -10.94
CA PHE A 52 -8.41 -22.04 -11.51
C PHE A 52 -7.68 -21.04 -10.61
N ASN A 53 -6.60 -21.47 -9.98
CA ASN A 53 -5.81 -20.63 -9.10
C ASN A 53 -4.47 -20.27 -9.77
N TRP A 54 -4.17 -18.97 -9.84
CA TRP A 54 -2.91 -18.44 -10.34
C TRP A 54 -2.36 -17.43 -9.33
N THR A 55 -1.29 -17.81 -8.66
CA THR A 55 -0.72 -17.04 -7.56
C THR A 55 0.42 -16.14 -8.02
N TYR A 56 0.80 -15.20 -7.15
CA TYR A 56 2.01 -14.41 -7.31
C TYR A 56 3.26 -15.30 -7.53
N SER A 57 3.37 -16.41 -6.81
CA SER A 57 4.49 -17.36 -6.98
C SER A 57 4.50 -18.01 -8.35
N ASP A 58 3.33 -18.31 -8.91
CA ASP A 58 3.20 -18.87 -10.26
C ASP A 58 3.61 -17.85 -11.33
N GLU A 59 3.20 -16.57 -11.14
CA GLU A 59 3.66 -15.47 -12.00
C GLU A 59 5.18 -15.35 -12.01
N GLN A 60 5.80 -15.27 -10.82
CA GLN A 60 7.25 -15.11 -10.70
C GLN A 60 8.02 -16.31 -11.22
N ARG A 61 7.50 -17.52 -11.01
CA ARG A 61 8.06 -18.74 -11.62
C ARG A 61 7.99 -18.68 -13.13
N SER A 62 6.84 -18.37 -13.70
CA SER A 62 6.65 -18.24 -15.14
C SER A 62 7.54 -17.16 -15.74
N LYS A 63 7.77 -16.05 -15.03
CA LYS A 63 8.71 -15.01 -15.43
C LYS A 63 10.14 -15.53 -15.51
N GLN A 64 10.57 -16.37 -14.55
CA GLN A 64 11.94 -16.90 -14.48
C GLN A 64 12.18 -18.05 -15.47
N GLU A 65 11.19 -18.89 -15.67
CA GLU A 65 11.31 -20.10 -16.49
C GLU A 65 10.99 -19.86 -17.98
N TRP A 66 10.59 -18.63 -18.34
CA TRP A 66 10.28 -18.29 -19.72
C TRP A 66 11.53 -18.34 -20.62
N ASP A 67 11.49 -19.18 -21.62
CA ASP A 67 12.59 -19.42 -22.57
C ASP A 67 12.40 -18.74 -23.95
N GLY A 68 11.23 -18.16 -24.19
CA GLY A 68 10.91 -17.47 -25.46
C GLY A 68 11.45 -16.03 -25.51
N ALA A 69 11.59 -15.51 -26.74
CA ALA A 69 12.11 -14.16 -26.96
C ALA A 69 11.26 -13.02 -26.32
N ASN A 70 9.95 -13.23 -26.24
CA ASN A 70 9.01 -12.25 -25.71
C ASN A 70 8.38 -12.78 -24.42
N ASN A 71 8.96 -12.46 -23.27
CA ASN A 71 8.41 -12.87 -21.98
C ASN A 71 7.21 -11.98 -21.59
N PRO A 72 5.98 -12.52 -21.58
CA PRO A 72 4.79 -11.73 -21.25
C PRO A 72 4.75 -11.30 -19.77
N TYR A 73 5.54 -11.94 -18.91
CA TYR A 73 5.65 -11.65 -17.48
C TYR A 73 6.82 -10.70 -17.16
N ALA A 74 7.64 -10.31 -18.16
CA ALA A 74 8.86 -9.53 -17.92
C ALA A 74 8.64 -8.25 -17.13
N ALA A 75 7.54 -7.56 -17.39
CA ALA A 75 7.19 -6.29 -16.77
C ALA A 75 6.60 -6.41 -15.35
N LEU A 76 6.25 -7.62 -14.89
CA LEU A 76 5.71 -7.83 -13.54
C LEU A 76 6.82 -7.61 -12.51
N PRO A 77 6.65 -6.65 -11.57
CA PRO A 77 7.67 -6.37 -10.57
C PRO A 77 7.74 -7.49 -9.53
N ARG A 78 8.96 -7.74 -9.04
CA ARG A 78 9.15 -8.60 -7.88
C ARG A 78 8.73 -7.85 -6.61
N MET A 79 7.87 -8.43 -5.80
CA MET A 79 7.48 -7.87 -4.51
C MET A 79 8.52 -8.23 -3.45
N VAL A 80 9.02 -7.22 -2.75
CA VAL A 80 9.97 -7.35 -1.65
C VAL A 80 9.29 -6.87 -0.37
N MET A 81 9.08 -7.78 0.56
CA MET A 81 8.51 -7.44 1.87
C MET A 81 9.63 -7.15 2.86
N LEU A 82 9.64 -5.95 3.41
CA LEU A 82 10.56 -5.54 4.45
C LEU A 82 9.81 -5.38 5.77
N THR A 83 10.28 -6.06 6.80
CA THR A 83 9.76 -5.93 8.16
C THR A 83 10.80 -5.26 9.05
N TYR A 84 10.35 -4.37 9.91
CA TYR A 84 11.21 -3.61 10.80
C TYR A 84 10.85 -3.89 12.25
N GLN A 85 11.87 -4.12 13.07
CA GLN A 85 11.68 -4.14 14.51
C GLN A 85 11.47 -2.70 14.97
N LEU A 86 10.34 -2.43 15.62
CA LEU A 86 10.04 -1.12 16.17
C LEU A 86 10.86 -0.86 17.44
N PRO A 87 11.32 0.38 17.65
CA PRO A 87 11.93 0.80 18.93
C PRO A 87 10.94 0.60 20.10
N ASP A 88 11.49 0.36 21.29
CA ASP A 88 10.68 0.06 22.48
C ASP A 88 9.63 1.12 22.77
N ALA A 89 9.95 2.40 22.64
CA ALA A 89 9.01 3.50 22.85
C ALA A 89 7.79 3.47 21.90
N ILE A 90 7.97 3.01 20.67
CA ILE A 90 6.85 2.84 19.70
C ILE A 90 6.07 1.59 20.06
N ARG A 91 6.79 0.51 20.40
CA ARG A 91 6.19 -0.77 20.78
C ARG A 91 5.33 -0.63 22.04
N GLU A 92 5.82 0.08 23.07
CA GLU A 92 5.07 0.33 24.31
C GLU A 92 3.72 1.02 24.08
N ILE A 93 3.65 1.95 23.14
CA ILE A 93 2.39 2.61 22.75
C ILE A 93 1.48 1.65 21.99
N ALA A 94 2.04 0.93 21.01
CA ALA A 94 1.28 -0.01 20.20
C ALA A 94 0.75 -1.21 21.03
N MET A 95 1.41 -1.54 22.16
CA MET A 95 0.95 -2.57 23.09
C MET A 95 -0.15 -2.12 24.05
N GLN A 96 -0.65 -0.87 23.95
CA GLN A 96 -1.80 -0.38 24.74
C GLN A 96 -3.16 -0.77 24.11
N GLY A 97 -3.18 -1.65 23.12
CA GLY A 97 -4.39 -2.19 22.51
C GLY A 97 -5.25 -3.00 23.48
N GLU A 98 -6.48 -3.29 23.06
CA GLU A 98 -7.33 -4.24 23.78
C GLU A 98 -6.58 -5.59 23.83
N PHE A 99 -6.58 -6.23 25.00
CA PHE A 99 -5.92 -7.52 25.24
C PHE A 99 -4.38 -7.52 25.19
N ASP A 100 -3.70 -6.37 25.43
CA ASP A 100 -2.23 -6.24 25.32
C ASP A 100 -1.67 -6.67 23.96
N GLU A 101 -2.47 -6.60 22.91
CA GLU A 101 -2.04 -6.89 21.55
C GLU A 101 -1.38 -5.67 20.90
N PHE A 102 -0.43 -5.96 20.00
CA PHE A 102 0.24 -4.93 19.22
C PHE A 102 -0.73 -4.32 18.20
N ASP A 103 -1.04 -3.03 18.34
CA ASP A 103 -1.97 -2.31 17.48
C ASP A 103 -1.40 -0.99 16.94
N LEU A 104 -1.07 -0.98 15.65
CA LEU A 104 -0.64 0.22 14.94
C LEU A 104 -1.75 1.28 14.85
N ASN A 105 -3.02 0.88 14.94
CA ASN A 105 -4.13 1.84 14.90
C ASN A 105 -4.10 2.76 16.12
N ILE A 106 -3.59 2.27 17.25
CA ILE A 106 -3.39 3.09 18.46
C ILE A 106 -2.21 4.03 18.24
N PHE A 107 -1.08 3.52 17.79
CA PHE A 107 0.11 4.33 17.57
C PHE A 107 -0.13 5.48 16.58
N PHE A 108 -0.81 5.20 15.47
CA PHE A 108 -1.17 6.22 14.47
C PHE A 108 -2.54 6.84 14.69
N SER A 109 -3.11 6.71 15.92
CA SER A 109 -4.38 7.35 16.22
C SER A 109 -4.26 8.87 16.19
N ALA A 110 -5.28 9.52 15.62
CA ALA A 110 -5.31 10.95 15.46
C ALA A 110 -6.73 11.50 15.70
N GLU A 111 -6.81 12.77 15.99
CA GLU A 111 -8.07 13.50 16.17
C GLU A 111 -8.03 14.83 15.41
N GLY A 112 -9.20 15.40 15.18
CA GLY A 112 -9.35 16.63 14.42
C GLY A 112 -9.59 16.37 12.93
N VAL A 113 -9.79 17.44 12.16
CA VAL A 113 -10.13 17.41 10.74
C VAL A 113 -9.26 18.40 9.97
N GLY A 114 -8.80 18.02 8.78
CA GLY A 114 -8.03 18.88 7.90
C GLY A 114 -6.76 19.41 8.56
N ASP A 115 -6.52 20.71 8.49
CA ASP A 115 -5.32 21.35 9.04
C ASP A 115 -5.25 21.30 10.58
N LYS A 116 -6.36 20.97 11.27
CA LYS A 116 -6.41 20.81 12.71
C LYS A 116 -6.17 19.37 13.17
N ALA A 117 -6.05 18.44 12.23
CA ALA A 117 -5.78 17.04 12.57
C ALA A 117 -4.38 16.90 13.16
N LYS A 118 -4.29 16.13 14.26
CA LYS A 118 -3.06 15.90 15.00
C LYS A 118 -3.04 14.47 15.54
N PHE A 119 -1.87 13.83 15.54
CA PHE A 119 -1.68 12.55 16.20
C PHE A 119 -1.78 12.69 17.72
N LYS A 120 -2.34 11.68 18.38
CA LYS A 120 -2.35 11.61 19.84
C LYS A 120 -0.93 11.45 20.40
N TYR A 121 -0.09 10.71 19.69
CA TYR A 121 1.32 10.44 20.02
C TYR A 121 2.25 11.10 19.00
N GLU A 122 2.08 12.41 18.76
CA GLU A 122 2.77 13.11 17.67
C GLU A 122 4.29 13.06 17.78
N ASP A 123 4.83 13.15 18.99
CA ASP A 123 6.27 13.13 19.24
C ASP A 123 6.87 11.76 18.90
N GLU A 124 6.14 10.69 19.18
CA GLU A 124 6.54 9.32 18.88
C GLU A 124 6.40 9.01 17.39
N VAL A 125 5.33 9.50 16.75
CA VAL A 125 5.20 9.43 15.29
C VAL A 125 6.31 10.22 14.60
N GLN A 126 6.73 11.36 15.16
CA GLN A 126 7.90 12.09 14.66
C GLN A 126 9.18 11.26 14.79
N LYS A 127 9.42 10.60 15.92
CA LYS A 127 10.57 9.71 16.10
C LYS A 127 10.55 8.56 15.10
N TRP A 128 9.36 8.03 14.78
CA TRP A 128 9.20 7.02 13.74
C TRP A 128 9.56 7.58 12.35
N LEU A 129 9.10 8.80 11.99
CA LEU A 129 9.50 9.45 10.74
C LEU A 129 11.01 9.64 10.65
N ASP A 130 11.65 10.03 11.75
CA ASP A 130 13.10 10.19 11.82
C ASP A 130 13.83 8.85 11.71
N LEU A 131 13.25 7.77 12.23
CA LEU A 131 13.77 6.42 12.11
C LEU A 131 13.77 5.94 10.66
N ILE A 132 12.64 6.03 9.96
CA ILE A 132 12.53 5.56 8.57
C ILE A 132 13.38 6.39 7.60
N ARG A 133 13.71 7.61 7.99
CA ARG A 133 14.65 8.51 7.29
C ARG A 133 16.11 8.26 7.69
N GLY A 134 16.38 7.40 8.67
CA GLY A 134 17.71 7.11 9.17
C GLY A 134 18.34 8.21 10.01
N SER A 135 17.60 9.23 10.42
CA SER A 135 18.07 10.33 11.26
C SER A 135 18.11 9.96 12.74
N PHE A 136 17.30 9.00 13.14
CA PHE A 136 17.26 8.46 14.48
C PHE A 136 17.72 7.00 14.47
N MET A 137 18.84 6.73 15.15
CA MET A 137 19.35 5.39 15.38
C MET A 137 19.16 5.07 16.85
N PRO A 138 18.26 4.15 17.22
CA PRO A 138 18.16 3.70 18.60
C PRO A 138 19.49 3.07 19.00
N THR A 139 20.12 3.60 20.02
CA THR A 139 21.36 3.07 20.62
C THR A 139 21.06 1.89 21.56
N SER A 140 20.45 0.83 21.08
CA SER A 140 20.39 -0.40 21.86
C SER A 140 21.63 -1.25 21.59
N VAL A 141 22.32 -1.64 22.65
CA VAL A 141 23.54 -2.47 22.63
C VAL A 141 23.30 -3.82 21.93
N ASP A 142 22.07 -4.29 21.92
CA ASP A 142 21.67 -5.55 21.27
C ASP A 142 21.76 -5.48 19.73
N ASN A 143 21.57 -4.30 19.14
CA ASN A 143 21.73 -4.10 17.70
C ASN A 143 23.19 -4.17 17.22
N LEU A 144 24.16 -3.99 18.13
CA LEU A 144 25.59 -4.10 17.82
C LEU A 144 26.09 -5.55 17.86
N LYS A 145 25.39 -6.44 18.59
CA LYS A 145 25.81 -7.83 18.79
C LYS A 145 25.36 -8.77 17.67
N LEU A 146 24.34 -8.41 16.89
CA LEU A 146 23.67 -9.35 15.99
C LEU A 146 24.31 -9.46 14.59
N GLY A 147 25.31 -8.66 14.21
CA GLY A 147 25.99 -8.83 12.89
C GLY A 147 25.08 -9.02 11.67
N ALA A 148 23.77 -9.03 11.90
CA ALA A 148 22.75 -9.15 10.88
C ALA A 148 22.71 -7.88 10.04
N GLN A 149 22.71 -8.02 8.74
CA GLN A 149 22.47 -6.90 7.83
C GLN A 149 21.14 -6.25 8.22
N LYS A 150 21.20 -5.01 8.72
CA LYS A 150 19.99 -4.24 8.99
C LYS A 150 19.19 -4.10 7.69
N PRO A 151 17.87 -4.33 7.72
CA PRO A 151 17.06 -4.06 6.54
C PRO A 151 17.24 -2.59 6.14
N PRO A 152 17.28 -2.31 4.83
CA PRO A 152 17.46 -0.94 4.35
C PRO A 152 16.30 -0.07 4.80
N MET A 153 16.58 1.11 5.39
CA MET A 153 15.54 2.05 5.79
C MET A 153 14.92 2.74 4.57
N PRO A 154 13.59 2.89 4.50
CA PRO A 154 12.88 3.34 3.31
C PRO A 154 13.39 4.65 2.71
N PHE A 155 13.73 5.62 3.56
CA PHE A 155 14.08 6.97 3.13
C PHE A 155 15.52 7.38 3.48
N SER A 156 16.42 6.44 3.70
CA SER A 156 17.85 6.70 3.93
C SER A 156 18.76 5.78 3.12
N ASP A 157 18.35 4.57 2.86
CA ASP A 157 19.15 3.65 2.04
C ASP A 157 19.04 4.04 0.57
N VAL A 158 20.17 4.25 -0.08
CA VAL A 158 20.25 4.69 -1.49
C VAL A 158 19.52 3.71 -2.43
N ARG A 159 19.53 2.42 -2.11
CA ARG A 159 18.83 1.40 -2.92
C ARG A 159 17.31 1.61 -2.93
N LEU A 160 16.74 2.00 -1.78
CA LEU A 160 15.31 2.26 -1.65
C LEU A 160 14.93 3.68 -2.08
N LEU A 161 15.75 4.70 -1.77
CA LEU A 161 15.47 6.09 -2.16
C LEU A 161 15.27 6.27 -3.65
N ASN A 162 15.98 5.50 -4.47
CA ASN A 162 15.86 5.58 -5.92
C ASN A 162 14.59 4.91 -6.47
N VAL A 163 14.03 3.96 -5.74
CA VAL A 163 12.82 3.24 -6.18
C VAL A 163 11.56 3.73 -5.48
N LEU A 164 11.65 4.25 -4.25
CA LEU A 164 10.49 4.77 -3.49
C LEU A 164 10.14 6.22 -3.86
N SER A 165 10.07 6.52 -5.15
CA SER A 165 9.65 7.84 -5.64
C SER A 165 8.15 8.08 -5.46
N HIS A 166 7.33 7.06 -5.60
CA HIS A 166 5.89 7.13 -5.44
C HIS A 166 5.44 6.06 -4.44
N THR A 167 4.99 6.49 -3.26
CA THR A 167 4.62 5.59 -2.18
C THR A 167 3.16 5.77 -1.76
N PHE A 168 2.56 4.67 -1.34
CA PHE A 168 1.22 4.63 -0.77
C PHE A 168 1.33 4.32 0.72
N TRP A 169 0.81 5.19 1.59
CA TRP A 169 0.84 5.00 3.04
C TRP A 169 -0.56 4.68 3.54
N PHE A 170 -0.73 3.47 4.00
CA PHE A 170 -2.02 2.95 4.44
C PHE A 170 -2.20 3.15 5.94
N LEU A 171 -2.99 4.16 6.32
CA LEU A 171 -3.19 4.68 7.66
C LEU A 171 -4.53 4.23 8.28
N PRO A 172 -4.70 4.28 9.62
CA PRO A 172 -5.89 3.78 10.28
C PRO A 172 -7.17 4.56 9.96
N SER A 173 -7.09 5.90 9.84
CA SER A 173 -8.28 6.76 9.75
C SER A 173 -8.06 7.99 8.88
N VAL A 174 -9.15 8.66 8.53
CA VAL A 174 -9.12 9.95 7.82
C VAL A 174 -8.35 10.99 8.64
N ALA A 175 -8.59 11.06 9.95
CA ALA A 175 -7.86 11.96 10.84
C ALA A 175 -6.35 11.68 10.83
N SER A 176 -5.95 10.40 10.80
CA SER A 176 -4.54 9.99 10.71
C SER A 176 -3.90 10.42 9.37
N CYS A 177 -4.64 10.34 8.27
CA CYS A 177 -4.16 10.82 6.96
C CYS A 177 -3.90 12.34 6.97
N HIS A 178 -4.84 13.12 7.52
CA HIS A 178 -4.65 14.56 7.66
C HIS A 178 -3.54 14.92 8.65
N ALA A 179 -3.47 14.24 9.80
CA ALA A 179 -2.42 14.44 10.79
C ALA A 179 -1.03 14.15 10.20
N MET A 180 -0.89 13.07 9.41
CA MET A 180 0.36 12.75 8.73
C MET A 180 0.71 13.82 7.70
N CYS A 181 -0.24 14.28 6.90
CA CYS A 181 -0.02 15.38 5.96
C CYS A 181 0.46 16.65 6.66
N ASN A 182 -0.15 17.00 7.80
CA ASN A 182 0.24 18.17 8.59
C ASN A 182 1.64 18.00 9.20
N LEU A 183 1.95 16.80 9.69
CA LEU A 183 3.25 16.49 10.28
C LEU A 183 4.37 16.58 9.24
N LEU A 184 4.17 16.00 8.05
CA LEU A 184 5.14 16.02 6.96
C LEU A 184 5.46 17.44 6.45
N LYS A 185 4.51 18.40 6.57
CA LYS A 185 4.70 19.81 6.20
C LYS A 185 5.53 20.60 7.22
N LYS A 186 5.75 20.09 8.43
CA LYS A 186 6.51 20.81 9.47
C LYS A 186 7.97 21.01 9.06
N LYS A 187 8.59 22.10 9.52
CA LYS A 187 9.96 22.48 9.16
C LYS A 187 11.02 21.40 9.46
N GLN A 188 10.84 20.64 10.54
CA GLN A 188 11.72 19.54 10.92
C GLN A 188 11.69 18.39 9.91
N ASN A 189 10.63 18.28 9.14
CA ASN A 189 10.40 17.24 8.13
C ASN A 189 10.75 17.71 6.72
N ARG A 190 11.70 18.66 6.58
CA ARG A 190 12.12 19.25 5.30
C ARG A 190 12.49 18.23 4.23
N PHE A 191 13.00 17.07 4.61
CA PHE A 191 13.29 15.98 3.68
C PHE A 191 12.06 15.58 2.85
N TYR A 192 10.88 15.51 3.50
CA TYR A 192 9.65 15.11 2.82
C TYR A 192 9.03 16.22 1.97
N HIS A 193 9.58 17.45 2.02
CA HIS A 193 9.07 18.56 1.19
C HIS A 193 9.39 18.36 -0.30
N ASP A 194 10.32 17.45 -0.64
CA ASP A 194 10.58 17.04 -2.03
C ASP A 194 9.48 16.10 -2.57
N TYR A 195 8.60 15.61 -1.70
CA TYR A 195 7.48 14.78 -2.06
C TYR A 195 6.18 15.59 -2.08
N LYS A 196 5.39 15.43 -3.14
CA LYS A 196 4.02 15.95 -3.14
C LYS A 196 3.14 15.00 -2.31
N VAL A 197 2.65 15.50 -1.17
CA VAL A 197 1.80 14.72 -0.27
C VAL A 197 0.34 14.88 -0.69
N ILE A 198 -0.34 13.77 -0.95
CA ILE A 198 -1.72 13.72 -1.44
C ILE A 198 -2.56 12.95 -0.43
N VAL A 199 -3.62 13.57 0.08
CA VAL A 199 -4.56 12.93 0.99
C VAL A 199 -5.73 12.36 0.18
N ALA A 200 -5.75 11.04 0.01
CA ALA A 200 -6.82 10.28 -0.62
C ALA A 200 -7.70 9.62 0.44
N ALA A 201 -8.31 10.44 1.32
CA ALA A 201 -9.12 9.99 2.43
C ALA A 201 -10.30 10.95 2.71
N GLY A 202 -11.36 10.45 3.32
CA GLY A 202 -12.55 11.22 3.67
C GLY A 202 -13.43 11.60 2.46
N SER A 203 -14.59 12.18 2.73
CA SER A 203 -15.59 12.56 1.71
C SER A 203 -15.06 13.59 0.70
N ALA A 204 -14.16 14.47 1.14
CA ALA A 204 -13.54 15.49 0.28
C ALA A 204 -12.67 14.91 -0.85
N ALA A 205 -12.14 13.69 -0.68
CA ALA A 205 -11.39 13.00 -1.73
C ALA A 205 -12.26 12.33 -2.79
N GLY A 206 -13.60 12.44 -2.70
CA GLY A 206 -14.55 11.75 -3.58
C GLY A 206 -14.78 10.29 -3.20
N ILE A 207 -15.65 9.60 -3.94
CA ILE A 207 -15.99 8.18 -3.72
C ILE A 207 -15.38 7.35 -4.85
N GLY A 208 -14.78 6.20 -4.49
CA GLY A 208 -14.23 5.27 -5.48
C GLY A 208 -13.19 5.93 -6.39
N VAL A 209 -13.45 5.86 -7.70
CA VAL A 209 -12.55 6.38 -8.76
C VAL A 209 -12.35 7.90 -8.69
N ALA A 210 -13.26 8.65 -8.05
CA ALA A 210 -13.14 10.11 -7.92
C ALA A 210 -11.94 10.55 -7.05
N ALA A 211 -11.39 9.63 -6.23
CA ALA A 211 -10.16 9.90 -5.48
C ALA A 211 -8.87 9.77 -6.32
N LEU A 212 -8.96 9.25 -7.56
CA LEU A 212 -7.83 8.99 -8.42
C LEU A 212 -7.23 10.24 -9.08
N PRO A 213 -8.02 11.20 -9.63
CA PRO A 213 -7.46 12.35 -10.34
C PRO A 213 -6.43 13.15 -9.55
N PRO A 214 -6.63 13.51 -8.27
CA PRO A 214 -5.61 14.24 -7.50
C PRO A 214 -4.28 13.49 -7.37
N VAL A 215 -4.31 12.16 -7.36
CA VAL A 215 -3.10 11.33 -7.29
C VAL A 215 -2.36 11.38 -8.61
N LEU A 216 -3.05 11.22 -9.73
CA LEU A 216 -2.46 11.28 -11.07
C LEU A 216 -1.92 12.68 -11.39
N GLU A 217 -2.67 13.73 -11.08
CA GLU A 217 -2.21 15.13 -11.20
C GLU A 217 -1.01 15.42 -10.29
N GLY A 218 -0.98 14.77 -9.12
CA GLY A 218 0.15 14.85 -8.20
C GLY A 218 1.42 14.25 -8.78
N MET A 219 1.29 13.16 -9.48
CA MET A 219 2.41 12.47 -10.12
C MET A 219 2.92 13.21 -11.36
N ASP A 220 2.03 13.88 -12.12
CA ASP A 220 2.37 14.66 -13.33
C ASP A 220 3.32 13.90 -14.27
N GLU A 221 4.63 14.21 -14.23
CA GLU A 221 5.69 13.46 -14.89
C GLU A 221 6.32 12.45 -13.92
N PRO A 222 5.82 11.19 -13.82
CA PRO A 222 6.19 10.29 -12.73
C PRO A 222 7.67 9.91 -12.66
N LEU A 223 8.43 10.06 -13.75
CA LEU A 223 9.87 9.82 -13.74
C LEU A 223 10.69 10.98 -13.13
N LYS A 224 10.05 12.15 -12.93
CA LYS A 224 10.71 13.35 -12.40
C LYS A 224 10.17 13.81 -11.06
N THR A 225 8.98 13.35 -10.70
CA THR A 225 8.27 13.76 -9.48
C THR A 225 8.37 12.71 -8.40
N LYS A 226 8.03 13.10 -7.18
CA LYS A 226 7.92 12.20 -6.03
C LYS A 226 6.61 12.44 -5.30
N THR A 227 5.89 11.38 -4.92
CA THR A 227 4.62 11.51 -4.21
C THR A 227 4.53 10.59 -3.01
N ILE A 228 3.81 11.04 -1.99
CA ILE A 228 3.32 10.24 -0.88
C ILE A 228 1.80 10.32 -0.90
N THR A 229 1.14 9.21 -1.20
CA THR A 229 -0.32 9.12 -1.16
C THR A 229 -0.76 8.56 0.20
N LEU A 230 -1.54 9.32 0.96
CA LEU A 230 -2.05 8.95 2.27
C LEU A 230 -3.49 8.49 2.15
N SER A 231 -3.80 7.27 2.55
CA SER A 231 -5.16 6.72 2.49
C SER A 231 -5.45 5.81 3.67
N CYS A 232 -6.72 5.68 4.01
CA CYS A 232 -7.21 4.77 5.04
C CYS A 232 -8.19 3.69 4.52
N GLY A 233 -8.37 3.60 3.19
CA GLY A 233 -9.24 2.61 2.55
C GLY A 233 -9.50 2.92 1.09
N LYS A 234 -9.52 4.20 0.70
CA LYS A 234 -9.68 4.56 -0.71
C LYS A 234 -8.47 4.14 -1.54
N LEU A 235 -8.70 3.81 -2.81
CA LEU A 235 -7.68 3.38 -3.77
C LEU A 235 -7.03 2.02 -3.44
N THR A 236 -7.52 1.28 -2.44
CA THR A 236 -7.07 -0.09 -2.17
C THR A 236 -7.67 -1.10 -3.14
N THR A 237 -8.80 -0.78 -3.76
CA THR A 237 -9.49 -1.62 -4.77
C THR A 237 -9.85 -0.82 -6.02
N GLY A 238 -10.05 -1.50 -7.14
CA GLY A 238 -10.62 -0.94 -8.36
C GLY A 238 -9.77 0.09 -9.11
N VAL A 239 -8.51 0.31 -8.72
CA VAL A 239 -7.61 1.28 -9.37
C VAL A 239 -6.26 0.66 -9.72
N THR A 240 -5.65 1.16 -10.79
CA THR A 240 -4.29 0.81 -11.17
C THR A 240 -3.45 2.07 -11.28
N ILE A 241 -2.46 2.22 -10.40
CA ILE A 241 -1.53 3.34 -10.39
C ILE A 241 -0.12 2.78 -10.57
N ARG A 242 0.31 2.71 -11.81
CA ARG A 242 1.57 2.07 -12.22
C ARG A 242 2.81 2.63 -11.50
N PRO A 243 2.94 3.95 -11.25
CA PRO A 243 4.12 4.51 -10.59
C PRO A 243 4.26 4.19 -9.09
N TRP A 244 3.24 3.66 -8.41
CA TRP A 244 3.43 3.24 -7.03
C TRP A 244 4.45 2.11 -6.93
N THR A 245 5.56 2.37 -6.26
CA THR A 245 6.67 1.44 -6.09
C THR A 245 6.81 0.90 -4.68
N GLY A 246 6.16 1.51 -3.72
CA GLY A 246 6.17 1.05 -2.34
C GLY A 246 4.91 1.39 -1.57
N ILE A 247 4.58 0.50 -0.63
CA ILE A 247 3.49 0.70 0.32
C ILE A 247 4.01 0.60 1.75
N LEU A 248 3.61 1.55 2.60
CA LEU A 248 3.82 1.48 4.04
C LEU A 248 2.51 1.06 4.70
N MET A 249 2.49 -0.13 5.28
CA MET A 249 1.34 -0.66 6.02
C MET A 249 1.38 -0.12 7.45
N LEU A 250 0.68 1.00 7.69
CA LEU A 250 0.72 1.75 8.96
C LEU A 250 -0.56 1.56 9.79
N ARG A 251 -1.28 0.48 9.53
CA ARG A 251 -2.46 0.07 10.28
C ARG A 251 -2.51 -1.44 10.42
N ASN A 252 -3.21 -1.90 11.45
CA ASN A 252 -3.61 -3.29 11.52
C ASN A 252 -4.75 -3.54 10.54
N SER A 253 -4.72 -4.69 9.88
CA SER A 253 -5.80 -5.17 9.02
C SER A 253 -6.48 -6.35 9.70
N SER A 254 -7.80 -6.30 9.81
CA SER A 254 -8.60 -7.36 10.45
C SER A 254 -8.76 -8.58 9.54
N THR A 255 -8.63 -8.41 8.23
CA THR A 255 -8.81 -9.49 7.26
C THR A 255 -7.62 -9.60 6.30
N PRO A 256 -7.30 -10.82 5.86
CA PRO A 256 -6.30 -11.05 4.82
C PRO A 256 -6.63 -10.32 3.51
N GLU A 257 -7.92 -10.22 3.16
CA GLU A 257 -8.38 -9.53 1.96
C GLU A 257 -7.94 -8.07 1.95
N THR A 258 -8.23 -7.33 3.01
CA THR A 258 -7.86 -5.91 3.13
C THR A 258 -6.35 -5.74 3.03
N TYR A 259 -5.58 -6.63 3.68
CA TYR A 259 -4.12 -6.60 3.61
C TYR A 259 -3.62 -6.79 2.18
N PHE A 260 -4.04 -7.87 1.52
CA PHE A 260 -3.57 -8.19 0.17
C PHE A 260 -4.08 -7.21 -0.89
N GLN A 261 -5.33 -6.73 -0.76
CA GLN A 261 -5.86 -5.68 -1.64
C GLN A 261 -5.00 -4.41 -1.61
N ALA A 262 -4.52 -4.01 -0.43
CA ALA A 262 -3.62 -2.89 -0.29
C ALA A 262 -2.21 -3.23 -0.80
N ALA A 263 -1.62 -4.34 -0.35
CA ALA A 263 -0.25 -4.73 -0.69
C ALA A 263 -0.04 -4.89 -2.21
N PHE A 264 -0.98 -5.51 -2.91
CA PHE A 264 -0.86 -5.71 -4.35
C PHE A 264 -1.06 -4.45 -5.21
N ARG A 265 -1.40 -3.29 -4.62
CA ARG A 265 -1.48 -2.02 -5.37
C ARG A 265 -0.15 -1.62 -5.99
N VAL A 266 0.97 -2.00 -5.36
CA VAL A 266 2.30 -1.67 -5.87
C VAL A 266 2.82 -2.67 -6.92
N GLN A 267 2.13 -3.80 -7.12
CA GLN A 267 2.54 -4.86 -8.05
C GLN A 267 2.22 -4.54 -9.51
N SER A 268 1.45 -3.50 -9.80
CA SER A 268 1.12 -3.14 -11.18
C SER A 268 2.38 -2.87 -12.01
N PRO A 269 2.53 -3.45 -13.20
CA PRO A 269 3.67 -3.20 -14.08
C PRO A 269 3.80 -1.71 -14.42
N TRP A 270 5.02 -1.22 -14.45
CA TRP A 270 5.32 0.14 -14.91
C TRP A 270 6.40 0.09 -15.98
N THR A 271 5.97 0.31 -17.21
CA THR A 271 6.82 0.39 -18.40
C THR A 271 6.64 1.73 -19.09
N VAL A 272 7.63 2.16 -19.82
CA VAL A 272 7.55 3.28 -20.74
C VAL A 272 7.94 2.81 -22.14
N ARG A 273 7.36 3.46 -23.15
CA ARG A 273 7.71 3.13 -24.54
C ARG A 273 9.15 3.54 -24.81
N ASN A 274 9.91 2.61 -25.35
CA ASN A 274 11.24 2.89 -25.87
C ASN A 274 11.11 3.34 -27.34
N PRO A 275 11.31 4.63 -27.69
CA PRO A 275 11.12 5.13 -29.04
C PRO A 275 12.08 4.52 -30.06
N ASP A 276 13.27 4.09 -29.61
CA ASP A 276 14.31 3.50 -30.44
C ASP A 276 14.31 1.96 -30.40
N GLY A 277 13.39 1.38 -29.61
CA GLY A 277 13.29 -0.06 -29.39
C GLY A 277 12.52 -0.76 -30.51
N ALA A 278 13.16 -1.76 -31.15
CA ALA A 278 12.47 -2.74 -31.93
C ALA A 278 11.98 -3.91 -31.07
N SER A 279 10.99 -4.68 -31.54
CA SER A 279 10.59 -5.92 -30.87
C SER A 279 11.81 -6.83 -30.64
N PRO A 280 12.03 -7.39 -29.43
CA PRO A 280 11.18 -7.38 -28.25
C PRO A 280 11.35 -6.15 -27.30
N ASN A 281 12.27 -5.23 -27.57
CA ASN A 281 12.66 -4.11 -26.68
C ASN A 281 11.82 -2.85 -26.91
N GLN A 282 10.54 -2.99 -27.23
CA GLN A 282 9.65 -1.84 -27.45
C GLN A 282 9.29 -1.10 -26.17
N GLU A 283 9.40 -1.76 -25.03
CA GLU A 283 9.12 -1.18 -23.71
C GLU A 283 10.34 -1.27 -22.80
N GLN A 284 10.61 -0.20 -22.10
CA GLN A 284 11.56 -0.18 -21.01
C GLN A 284 10.83 -0.41 -19.68
N ILE A 285 11.24 -1.41 -18.93
CA ILE A 285 10.72 -1.69 -17.60
C ILE A 285 11.32 -0.66 -16.63
N ILE A 286 10.45 0.10 -15.95
CA ILE A 286 10.85 1.12 -14.97
C ILE A 286 10.83 0.54 -13.57
N LYS A 287 9.87 -0.36 -13.29
CA LYS A 287 9.69 -0.97 -11.98
C LYS A 287 10.00 -2.46 -12.06
N GLU A 288 11.20 -2.83 -11.65
CA GLU A 288 11.63 -4.22 -11.54
C GLU A 288 11.22 -4.84 -10.21
N GLU A 289 11.17 -4.02 -9.15
CA GLU A 289 10.78 -4.40 -7.81
C GLU A 289 9.76 -3.42 -7.22
N CYS A 290 8.91 -3.92 -6.31
CA CYS A 290 8.02 -3.12 -5.49
C CYS A 290 8.12 -3.57 -4.02
N TYR A 291 7.86 -2.66 -3.08
CA TYR A 291 8.14 -2.81 -1.66
C TYR A 291 6.90 -2.58 -0.79
#